data_da6b05e6095a0327e22554ab7d712ba4
#
_entry.id   da6b05e6095a0327e22554ab7d712ba4
#
_cell.length_a   1.000
_cell.length_b   1.000
_cell.length_c   1.000
_cell.angle_alpha   90.00
_cell.angle_beta   90.00
_cell.angle_gamma   90.00
#
_symmetry.space_group_name_H-M   'P 1'
#
loop_
_entity.id
_entity.type
_entity.pdbx_description
1 polymer ?
#
loop_
_entity_poly.entity_id
_entity_poly.type
_entity_poly.pdbx_seq_one_letter_code
_entity_poly.pdbx_strand_id
1 'polypeptide(L)'
;DFVLWKPSPIEDDLPGWDSPWGRGRPGWHLECSVMSEKFLGPEFDIHGGGQDLIFPHHENEIAQSTCTSGFAFAKYWMHNGYLMAEGEKMSKSLGNFYTVHELLDEFPGEAIRLALLKTHYRQPLDFTKDGLAEAKRELDGFYGALRGVNASAEAGQETPDIIEAMSDDLNTPLALSHLHELAGDLNKAEGGQKPEAGSRLLSAARLLGLLGQDPEAWFKGEASEGGLDDATIDALIAERDRTRENKEFKRGDEIRDQLEAQGILLEDGAQGTTWKRK
;
A
#
# COMPACT_ATOMS: atom_id res chain seq x y z
N ASP A 1 -27.32 -21.75 -17.72
CA ASP A 1 -27.69 -20.82 -18.81
C ASP A 1 -27.51 -19.39 -18.30
N PHE A 2 -27.02 -18.51 -19.13
CA PHE A 2 -26.79 -17.11 -18.83
C PHE A 2 -27.31 -16.21 -19.98
N VAL A 3 -27.62 -14.95 -19.63
CA VAL A 3 -28.21 -14.02 -20.57
C VAL A 3 -27.14 -13.41 -21.47
N LEU A 4 -27.22 -13.65 -22.77
CA LEU A 4 -26.36 -13.03 -23.80
C LEU A 4 -26.82 -11.63 -24.16
N TRP A 5 -28.14 -11.44 -24.32
CA TRP A 5 -28.76 -10.20 -24.74
C TRP A 5 -29.97 -9.87 -23.86
N LYS A 6 -30.00 -8.71 -23.24
CA LYS A 6 -31.09 -8.23 -22.37
C LYS A 6 -31.94 -7.23 -23.13
N PRO A 7 -33.26 -7.35 -23.16
CA PRO A 7 -34.14 -6.30 -23.70
C PRO A 7 -33.88 -4.96 -22.97
N SER A 8 -33.90 -3.87 -23.72
CA SER A 8 -33.78 -2.49 -23.20
C SER A 8 -34.88 -1.64 -23.87
N PRO A 9 -36.11 -1.69 -23.35
CA PRO A 9 -37.20 -0.83 -23.84
C PRO A 9 -36.78 0.65 -23.73
N ILE A 10 -37.26 1.48 -24.65
CA ILE A 10 -36.90 2.92 -24.68
C ILE A 10 -37.45 3.62 -23.46
N GLU A 11 -38.58 3.22 -22.94
CA GLU A 11 -39.24 3.73 -21.75
C GLU A 11 -38.47 3.55 -20.45
N ASP A 12 -37.53 2.60 -20.42
CA ASP A 12 -36.76 2.30 -19.21
C ASP A 12 -35.51 3.21 -19.04
N ASP A 13 -35.27 4.13 -19.99
CA ASP A 13 -34.09 5.01 -20.03
C ASP A 13 -32.74 4.25 -19.90
N LEU A 14 -32.72 3.01 -20.38
CA LEU A 14 -31.56 2.15 -20.39
C LEU A 14 -30.83 2.22 -21.74
N PRO A 15 -29.47 2.15 -21.72
CA PRO A 15 -28.73 2.01 -22.97
C PRO A 15 -29.20 0.77 -23.73
N GLY A 16 -29.26 0.87 -25.08
CA GLY A 16 -29.67 -0.22 -25.89
C GLY A 16 -29.42 0.04 -27.37
N TRP A 17 -29.19 -1.03 -28.07
CA TRP A 17 -28.88 -1.05 -29.51
C TRP A 17 -29.83 -1.98 -30.26
N ASP A 18 -30.05 -1.72 -31.54
CA ASP A 18 -30.83 -2.58 -32.38
C ASP A 18 -30.08 -3.89 -32.65
N SER A 19 -30.80 -5.00 -32.64
CA SER A 19 -30.26 -6.32 -32.93
C SER A 19 -31.30 -7.21 -33.63
N PRO A 20 -30.90 -8.37 -34.18
CA PRO A 20 -31.85 -9.34 -34.72
C PRO A 20 -32.88 -9.85 -33.69
N TRP A 21 -32.58 -9.69 -32.40
CA TRP A 21 -33.46 -10.12 -31.31
C TRP A 21 -34.23 -8.94 -30.67
N GLY A 22 -34.28 -7.81 -31.34
CA GLY A 22 -34.89 -6.59 -30.87
C GLY A 22 -33.88 -5.64 -30.17
N ARG A 23 -34.39 -4.46 -29.78
CA ARG A 23 -33.57 -3.48 -29.04
C ARG A 23 -33.21 -4.00 -27.68
N GLY A 24 -31.91 -3.99 -27.38
CA GLY A 24 -31.39 -4.51 -26.12
C GLY A 24 -29.95 -4.13 -25.88
N ARG A 25 -29.34 -4.74 -24.84
CA ARG A 25 -27.97 -4.58 -24.48
C ARG A 25 -27.32 -5.94 -24.21
N PRO A 26 -25.97 -6.04 -24.27
CA PRO A 26 -25.26 -7.27 -23.93
C PRO A 26 -25.48 -7.65 -22.47
N GLY A 27 -25.41 -8.94 -22.18
CA GLY A 27 -25.30 -9.43 -20.83
C GLY A 27 -23.90 -9.15 -20.27
N TRP A 28 -23.78 -8.98 -18.95
CA TRP A 28 -22.53 -8.61 -18.29
C TRP A 28 -21.33 -9.49 -18.67
N HIS A 29 -21.50 -10.81 -18.75
CA HIS A 29 -20.41 -11.72 -19.14
C HIS A 29 -19.96 -11.48 -20.58
N LEU A 30 -20.91 -11.24 -21.48
CA LEU A 30 -20.63 -10.97 -22.90
C LEU A 30 -19.88 -9.63 -23.09
N GLU A 31 -20.18 -8.62 -22.28
CA GLU A 31 -19.44 -7.35 -22.29
C GLU A 31 -17.95 -7.59 -22.08
N CYS A 32 -17.61 -8.33 -21.01
CA CYS A 32 -16.22 -8.62 -20.66
C CYS A 32 -15.54 -9.53 -21.73
N SER A 33 -16.21 -10.57 -22.20
CA SER A 33 -15.67 -11.46 -23.25
C SER A 33 -15.32 -10.68 -24.51
N VAL A 34 -16.23 -9.84 -25.01
CA VAL A 34 -16.03 -9.06 -26.24
C VAL A 34 -15.01 -7.94 -26.06
N MET A 35 -15.01 -7.25 -24.93
CA MET A 35 -14.02 -6.20 -24.64
C MET A 35 -12.62 -6.79 -24.51
N SER A 36 -12.46 -7.89 -23.82
CA SER A 36 -11.17 -8.58 -23.68
C SER A 36 -10.62 -9.00 -25.04
N GLU A 37 -11.42 -9.65 -25.87
CA GLU A 37 -11.00 -10.03 -27.22
C GLU A 37 -10.64 -8.82 -28.07
N LYS A 38 -11.43 -7.75 -28.01
CA LYS A 38 -11.20 -6.53 -28.81
C LYS A 38 -9.90 -5.82 -28.46
N PHE A 39 -9.55 -5.74 -27.17
CA PHE A 39 -8.42 -4.93 -26.71
C PHE A 39 -7.15 -5.74 -26.45
N LEU A 40 -7.28 -7.03 -26.10
CA LEU A 40 -6.18 -7.89 -25.69
C LEU A 40 -5.95 -9.06 -26.67
N GLY A 41 -6.92 -9.34 -27.56
CA GLY A 41 -6.89 -10.49 -28.45
C GLY A 41 -7.65 -11.70 -27.86
N PRO A 42 -7.74 -12.80 -28.64
CA PRO A 42 -8.52 -13.98 -28.25
C PRO A 42 -7.91 -14.78 -27.08
N GLU A 43 -6.64 -14.57 -26.78
CA GLU A 43 -5.92 -15.13 -25.66
C GLU A 43 -4.97 -14.06 -25.10
N PHE A 44 -4.96 -13.88 -23.78
CA PHE A 44 -4.10 -12.92 -23.10
C PHE A 44 -3.48 -13.53 -21.83
N ASP A 45 -2.57 -12.78 -21.18
CA ASP A 45 -1.75 -13.38 -20.15
C ASP A 45 -2.49 -13.55 -18.82
N ILE A 46 -3.11 -12.48 -18.28
CA ILE A 46 -3.69 -12.50 -16.94
C ILE A 46 -5.13 -11.99 -16.95
N HIS A 47 -6.05 -12.77 -16.36
CA HIS A 47 -7.41 -12.35 -16.03
C HIS A 47 -7.64 -12.45 -14.53
N GLY A 48 -8.20 -11.40 -13.93
CA GLY A 48 -8.35 -11.34 -12.48
C GLY A 48 -9.65 -10.73 -12.03
N GLY A 49 -10.01 -10.99 -10.76
CA GLY A 49 -11.20 -10.44 -10.13
C GLY A 49 -11.33 -10.87 -8.68
N GLY A 50 -12.47 -10.60 -8.06
CA GLY A 50 -12.82 -11.15 -6.75
C GLY A 50 -13.15 -12.64 -6.83
N GLN A 51 -13.00 -13.37 -5.72
CA GLN A 51 -13.39 -14.79 -5.64
C GLN A 51 -14.86 -15.05 -6.01
N ASP A 52 -15.73 -14.06 -5.80
CA ASP A 52 -17.13 -14.11 -6.16
C ASP A 52 -17.38 -14.11 -7.68
N LEU A 53 -16.39 -13.70 -8.48
CA LEU A 53 -16.47 -13.72 -9.94
C LEU A 53 -16.07 -15.07 -10.56
N ILE A 54 -15.41 -15.97 -9.81
CA ILE A 54 -15.05 -17.31 -10.32
C ILE A 54 -16.26 -17.95 -10.94
N PHE A 55 -17.38 -17.95 -10.21
CA PHE A 55 -18.64 -18.48 -10.70
C PHE A 55 -19.80 -17.54 -10.31
N PRO A 56 -20.69 -17.19 -11.25
CA PRO A 56 -20.75 -17.71 -12.62
C PRO A 56 -20.01 -16.88 -13.68
N HIS A 57 -19.42 -15.70 -13.32
CA HIS A 57 -18.96 -14.70 -14.28
C HIS A 57 -17.82 -15.22 -15.17
N HIS A 58 -16.69 -15.56 -14.57
CA HIS A 58 -15.49 -16.00 -15.30
C HIS A 58 -15.71 -17.33 -16.03
N GLU A 59 -16.46 -18.27 -15.47
CA GLU A 59 -16.84 -19.50 -16.16
C GLU A 59 -17.66 -19.23 -17.41
N ASN A 60 -18.54 -18.23 -17.38
CA ASN A 60 -19.31 -17.82 -18.53
C ASN A 60 -18.45 -17.11 -19.58
N GLU A 61 -17.47 -16.30 -19.18
CA GLU A 61 -16.51 -15.69 -20.09
C GLU A 61 -15.65 -16.74 -20.80
N ILE A 62 -15.16 -17.75 -20.05
CA ILE A 62 -14.44 -18.89 -20.64
C ILE A 62 -15.30 -19.60 -21.68
N ALA A 63 -16.53 -19.95 -21.31
CA ALA A 63 -17.44 -20.63 -22.23
C ALA A 63 -17.71 -19.83 -23.50
N GLN A 64 -17.97 -18.52 -23.37
CA GLN A 64 -18.23 -17.63 -24.51
C GLN A 64 -16.99 -17.51 -25.41
N SER A 65 -15.85 -17.23 -24.85
CA SER A 65 -14.61 -16.95 -25.59
C SER A 65 -14.04 -18.22 -26.22
N THR A 66 -14.00 -19.34 -25.50
CA THR A 66 -13.49 -20.60 -26.01
C THR A 66 -14.38 -21.16 -27.15
N CYS A 67 -15.71 -21.04 -27.02
CA CYS A 67 -16.63 -21.49 -28.05
C CYS A 67 -16.54 -20.66 -29.34
N THR A 68 -16.16 -19.39 -29.24
CA THR A 68 -16.07 -18.51 -30.43
C THR A 68 -14.70 -18.51 -31.09
N SER A 69 -13.62 -18.47 -30.26
CA SER A 69 -12.25 -18.33 -30.75
C SER A 69 -11.50 -19.64 -30.90
N GLY A 70 -11.85 -20.66 -30.11
CA GLY A 70 -11.10 -21.91 -29.99
C GLY A 70 -9.80 -21.80 -29.16
N PHE A 71 -9.50 -20.63 -28.60
CA PHE A 71 -8.33 -20.39 -27.73
C PHE A 71 -8.69 -20.49 -26.25
N ALA A 72 -7.70 -20.73 -25.39
CA ALA A 72 -7.84 -20.52 -23.96
C ALA A 72 -7.96 -19.01 -23.68
N PHE A 73 -8.98 -18.59 -22.97
CA PHE A 73 -9.29 -17.18 -22.76
C PHE A 73 -8.16 -16.43 -22.05
N ALA A 74 -7.61 -16.98 -20.97
CA ALA A 74 -6.46 -16.43 -20.27
C ALA A 74 -5.51 -17.54 -19.80
N LYS A 75 -4.19 -17.23 -19.75
CA LYS A 75 -3.16 -18.17 -19.30
C LYS A 75 -3.12 -18.30 -17.78
N TYR A 76 -3.30 -17.17 -17.07
CA TYR A 76 -3.27 -17.12 -15.61
C TYR A 76 -4.53 -16.47 -15.07
N TRP A 77 -5.04 -17.04 -13.98
CA TRP A 77 -6.22 -16.56 -13.29
C TRP A 77 -5.86 -16.14 -11.88
N MET A 78 -6.20 -14.89 -11.53
CA MET A 78 -5.92 -14.34 -10.21
C MET A 78 -7.22 -13.91 -9.53
N HIS A 79 -7.50 -14.47 -8.35
CA HIS A 79 -8.72 -14.15 -7.61
C HIS A 79 -8.39 -13.63 -6.22
N ASN A 80 -8.81 -12.40 -5.94
CA ASN A 80 -8.62 -11.76 -4.65
C ASN A 80 -9.64 -12.25 -3.63
N GLY A 81 -9.19 -12.40 -2.38
CA GLY A 81 -10.09 -12.52 -1.23
C GLY A 81 -10.96 -11.27 -1.06
N TYR A 82 -11.93 -11.36 -0.16
CA TYR A 82 -12.82 -10.24 0.13
C TYR A 82 -12.13 -9.16 0.96
N LEU A 83 -12.44 -7.90 0.65
CA LEU A 83 -12.14 -6.79 1.52
C LEU A 83 -13.32 -6.59 2.49
N MET A 84 -13.03 -6.72 3.76
CA MET A 84 -13.96 -6.43 4.84
C MET A 84 -13.57 -5.10 5.49
N ALA A 85 -14.47 -4.48 6.22
CA ALA A 85 -14.24 -3.30 7.03
C ALA A 85 -14.90 -3.50 8.39
N GLU A 86 -14.11 -3.44 9.44
CA GLU A 86 -14.56 -3.63 10.84
C GLU A 86 -15.28 -4.98 11.05
N GLY A 87 -14.75 -6.05 10.44
CA GLY A 87 -15.28 -7.42 10.55
C GLY A 87 -16.51 -7.71 9.68
N GLU A 88 -17.01 -6.73 8.92
CA GLU A 88 -18.18 -6.88 8.04
C GLU A 88 -17.81 -6.62 6.58
N LYS A 89 -18.60 -7.13 5.65
CA LYS A 89 -18.41 -6.83 4.23
C LYS A 89 -18.53 -5.32 4.00
N MET A 90 -17.49 -4.71 3.42
CA MET A 90 -17.50 -3.29 3.07
C MET A 90 -18.67 -2.99 2.11
N SER A 91 -19.56 -2.07 2.49
CA SER A 91 -20.67 -1.65 1.65
C SER A 91 -21.10 -0.21 1.94
N LYS A 92 -21.58 0.47 0.89
CA LYS A 92 -22.11 1.83 1.03
C LYS A 92 -23.34 1.90 1.94
N SER A 93 -24.17 0.86 1.97
CA SER A 93 -25.40 0.79 2.79
C SER A 93 -25.11 0.68 4.27
N LEU A 94 -23.98 0.12 4.67
CA LEU A 94 -23.56 -0.01 6.08
C LEU A 94 -22.76 1.19 6.56
N GLY A 95 -22.34 2.10 5.66
CA GLY A 95 -21.54 3.27 6.02
C GLY A 95 -20.10 2.94 6.44
N ASN A 96 -19.65 1.71 6.25
CA ASN A 96 -18.30 1.23 6.55
C ASN A 96 -17.39 1.26 5.31
N PHE A 97 -17.66 2.15 4.37
CA PHE A 97 -16.95 2.28 3.12
C PHE A 97 -15.92 3.42 3.23
N TYR A 98 -14.65 3.09 3.05
CA TYR A 98 -13.54 4.05 2.98
C TYR A 98 -13.06 4.16 1.54
N THR A 99 -12.91 5.36 1.03
CA THR A 99 -12.20 5.60 -0.22
C THR A 99 -10.70 5.77 0.04
N VAL A 100 -9.86 5.39 -0.93
CA VAL A 100 -8.41 5.65 -0.82
C VAL A 100 -8.13 7.15 -0.66
N HIS A 101 -8.93 8.01 -1.31
CA HIS A 101 -8.79 9.45 -1.23
C HIS A 101 -8.97 9.97 0.21
N GLU A 102 -10.05 9.56 0.88
CA GLU A 102 -10.29 9.93 2.29
C GLU A 102 -9.20 9.40 3.22
N LEU A 103 -8.70 8.18 2.97
CA LEU A 103 -7.64 7.60 3.78
C LEU A 103 -6.29 8.31 3.60
N LEU A 104 -6.01 8.87 2.43
CA LEU A 104 -4.79 9.63 2.17
C LEU A 104 -4.75 10.98 2.92
N ASP A 105 -5.91 11.50 3.35
CA ASP A 105 -5.97 12.67 4.23
C ASP A 105 -5.56 12.33 5.68
N GLU A 106 -5.64 11.04 6.07
CA GLU A 106 -5.37 10.59 7.44
C GLU A 106 -4.05 9.80 7.56
N PHE A 107 -3.66 9.07 6.50
CA PHE A 107 -2.52 8.13 6.52
C PHE A 107 -1.62 8.28 5.30
N PRO A 108 -0.31 8.09 5.48
CA PRO A 108 0.60 8.03 4.33
C PRO A 108 0.22 6.89 3.37
N GLY A 109 0.35 7.13 2.07
CA GLY A 109 0.02 6.12 1.05
C GLY A 109 0.79 4.81 1.20
N GLU A 110 2.03 4.85 1.69
CA GLU A 110 2.80 3.64 2.00
C GLU A 110 2.21 2.82 3.15
N ALA A 111 1.58 3.47 4.15
CA ALA A 111 0.90 2.75 5.23
C ALA A 111 -0.34 2.00 4.71
N ILE A 112 -1.10 2.62 3.81
CA ILE A 112 -2.23 1.97 3.14
C ILE A 112 -1.73 0.78 2.32
N ARG A 113 -0.65 0.96 1.55
CA ARG A 113 -0.02 -0.10 0.77
C ARG A 113 0.46 -1.26 1.63
N LEU A 114 1.18 -0.96 2.71
CA LEU A 114 1.66 -2.00 3.64
C LEU A 114 0.50 -2.77 4.28
N ALA A 115 -0.57 -2.08 4.72
CA ALA A 115 -1.74 -2.73 5.30
C ALA A 115 -2.37 -3.75 4.32
N LEU A 116 -2.44 -3.42 3.03
CA LEU A 116 -2.90 -4.35 2.00
C LEU A 116 -1.94 -5.53 1.79
N LEU A 117 -0.63 -5.31 1.84
CA LEU A 117 0.39 -6.34 1.62
C LEU A 117 0.56 -7.30 2.82
N LYS A 118 0.08 -6.94 4.01
CA LYS A 118 0.16 -7.78 5.23
C LYS A 118 -0.67 -9.07 5.11
N THR A 119 -1.62 -9.11 4.20
CA THR A 119 -2.47 -10.29 3.96
C THR A 119 -2.23 -10.80 2.54
N HIS A 120 -2.11 -12.12 2.40
CA HIS A 120 -2.01 -12.74 1.08
C HIS A 120 -3.27 -12.42 0.26
N TYR A 121 -3.12 -12.02 -1.01
CA TYR A 121 -4.22 -11.53 -1.83
C TYR A 121 -5.42 -12.49 -1.98
N ARG A 122 -5.18 -13.81 -1.83
CA ARG A 122 -6.25 -14.84 -1.84
C ARG A 122 -7.05 -14.92 -0.54
N GLN A 123 -6.58 -14.30 0.54
CA GLN A 123 -7.23 -14.34 1.84
C GLN A 123 -8.12 -13.12 2.06
N PRO A 124 -9.21 -13.25 2.81
CA PRO A 124 -9.98 -12.09 3.24
C PRO A 124 -9.10 -11.13 4.06
N LEU A 125 -9.19 -9.85 3.76
CA LEU A 125 -8.53 -8.79 4.50
C LEU A 125 -9.56 -7.97 5.26
N ASP A 126 -9.43 -7.90 6.58
CA ASP A 126 -10.18 -6.93 7.40
C ASP A 126 -9.42 -5.61 7.48
N PHE A 127 -9.92 -4.62 6.77
CA PHE A 127 -9.30 -3.32 6.60
C PHE A 127 -9.85 -2.36 7.65
N THR A 128 -9.02 -2.01 8.64
CA THR A 128 -9.40 -1.16 9.77
C THR A 128 -8.45 0.03 9.90
N LYS A 129 -8.93 1.13 10.52
CA LYS A 129 -8.05 2.27 10.82
C LYS A 129 -6.96 1.92 11.83
N ASP A 130 -7.22 1.02 12.76
CA ASP A 130 -6.21 0.52 13.69
C ASP A 130 -5.11 -0.27 12.96
N GLY A 131 -5.50 -1.09 11.96
CA GLY A 131 -4.55 -1.78 11.08
C GLY A 131 -3.67 -0.84 10.27
N LEU A 132 -4.24 0.29 9.79
CA LEU A 132 -3.47 1.34 9.12
C LEU A 132 -2.47 2.03 10.06
N ALA A 133 -2.91 2.36 11.28
CA ALA A 133 -2.03 2.93 12.30
C ALA A 133 -0.90 1.95 12.70
N GLU A 134 -1.18 0.64 12.73
CA GLU A 134 -0.16 -0.39 12.95
C GLU A 134 0.83 -0.44 11.77
N ALA A 135 0.36 -0.46 10.53
CA ALA A 135 1.21 -0.44 9.34
C ALA A 135 2.11 0.81 9.30
N LYS A 136 1.57 1.98 9.70
CA LYS A 136 2.36 3.21 9.82
C LYS A 136 3.48 3.06 10.86
N ARG A 137 3.20 2.49 12.05
CA ARG A 137 4.23 2.23 13.07
C ARG A 137 5.29 1.24 12.60
N GLU A 138 4.91 0.25 11.81
CA GLU A 138 5.83 -0.71 11.22
C GLU A 138 6.79 -0.03 10.23
N LEU A 139 6.26 0.83 9.35
CA LEU A 139 7.07 1.68 8.47
C LEU A 139 7.99 2.63 9.25
N ASP A 140 7.52 3.21 10.36
CA ASP A 140 8.37 4.02 11.24
C ASP A 140 9.58 3.22 11.75
N GLY A 141 9.40 1.93 12.02
CA GLY A 141 10.51 1.04 12.41
C GLY A 141 11.53 0.86 11.27
N PHE A 142 11.06 0.63 10.05
CA PHE A 142 11.94 0.48 8.88
C PHE A 142 12.67 1.79 8.53
N TYR A 143 11.95 2.90 8.47
CA TYR A 143 12.55 4.22 8.22
C TYR A 143 13.51 4.62 9.34
N GLY A 144 13.17 4.29 10.61
CA GLY A 144 14.03 4.52 11.75
C GLY A 144 15.36 3.77 11.67
N ALA A 145 15.34 2.51 11.21
CA ALA A 145 16.55 1.73 10.99
C ALA A 145 17.45 2.33 9.88
N LEU A 146 16.86 2.95 8.86
CA LEU A 146 17.57 3.59 7.75
C LEU A 146 18.07 5.01 8.09
N ARG A 147 17.61 5.61 9.19
CA ARG A 147 17.94 6.98 9.57
C ARG A 147 19.43 7.16 9.80
N GLY A 148 20.03 8.13 9.15
CA GLY A 148 21.47 8.36 9.23
C GLY A 148 22.35 7.29 8.56
N VAL A 149 21.76 6.34 7.82
CA VAL A 149 22.48 5.32 7.07
C VAL A 149 22.61 5.76 5.61
N ASN A 150 23.84 5.76 5.08
CA ASN A 150 24.06 6.01 3.66
C ASN A 150 23.76 4.75 2.85
N ALA A 151 22.47 4.51 2.60
CA ALA A 151 21.96 3.35 1.87
C ALA A 151 21.54 3.76 0.45
N SER A 152 21.72 2.85 -0.52
CA SER A 152 21.29 3.01 -1.90
C SER A 152 20.59 1.75 -2.39
N ALA A 153 19.43 1.90 -3.01
CA ALA A 153 18.74 0.81 -3.70
C ALA A 153 19.25 0.68 -5.13
N GLU A 154 20.50 0.24 -5.30
CA GLU A 154 21.05 0.01 -6.63
C GLU A 154 20.50 -1.28 -7.24
N ALA A 155 20.25 -1.25 -8.56
CA ALA A 155 19.91 -2.45 -9.30
C ALA A 155 21.04 -3.48 -9.20
N GLY A 156 20.78 -4.64 -8.63
CA GLY A 156 21.75 -5.72 -8.51
C GLY A 156 22.09 -6.18 -7.09
N GLN A 157 21.55 -5.54 -6.05
CA GLN A 157 21.61 -6.13 -4.72
C GLN A 157 20.64 -7.32 -4.67
N GLU A 158 21.21 -8.50 -4.54
CA GLU A 158 20.44 -9.75 -4.48
C GLU A 158 19.61 -9.78 -3.18
N THR A 159 18.30 -9.93 -3.35
CA THR A 159 17.35 -10.19 -2.26
C THR A 159 16.60 -11.48 -2.58
N PRO A 160 17.33 -12.64 -2.61
CA PRO A 160 16.78 -13.90 -3.10
C PRO A 160 15.54 -14.34 -2.33
N ASP A 161 15.52 -14.15 -1.02
CA ASP A 161 14.40 -14.55 -0.15
C ASP A 161 13.11 -13.79 -0.47
N ILE A 162 13.21 -12.49 -0.79
CA ILE A 162 12.05 -11.68 -1.22
C ILE A 162 11.57 -12.16 -2.60
N ILE A 163 12.49 -12.41 -3.53
CA ILE A 163 12.15 -12.88 -4.88
C ILE A 163 11.50 -14.27 -4.80
N GLU A 164 12.02 -15.17 -3.96
CA GLU A 164 11.45 -16.50 -3.75
C GLU A 164 10.03 -16.40 -3.19
N ALA A 165 9.83 -15.60 -2.13
CA ALA A 165 8.51 -15.36 -1.55
C ALA A 165 7.53 -14.78 -2.59
N MET A 166 7.96 -13.80 -3.37
CA MET A 166 7.12 -13.20 -4.41
C MET A 166 6.88 -14.14 -5.60
N SER A 167 7.75 -15.09 -5.84
CA SER A 167 7.58 -16.12 -6.87
C SER A 167 6.67 -17.27 -6.44
N ASP A 168 6.41 -17.40 -5.14
CA ASP A 168 5.43 -18.32 -4.56
C ASP A 168 4.07 -17.66 -4.42
N ASP A 169 3.36 -17.53 -5.53
CA ASP A 169 2.00 -16.97 -5.62
C ASP A 169 1.85 -15.59 -4.95
N LEU A 170 2.86 -14.71 -5.10
CA LEU A 170 2.91 -13.39 -4.52
C LEU A 170 2.74 -13.40 -2.98
N ASN A 171 3.49 -14.24 -2.29
CA ASN A 171 3.45 -14.40 -0.83
C ASN A 171 4.03 -13.16 -0.12
N THR A 172 3.28 -12.07 -0.17
CA THR A 172 3.67 -10.80 0.44
C THR A 172 3.85 -10.89 1.96
N PRO A 173 3.06 -11.67 2.74
CA PRO A 173 3.33 -11.85 4.17
C PRO A 173 4.71 -12.43 4.46
N LEU A 174 5.16 -13.43 3.67
CA LEU A 174 6.51 -14.00 3.82
C LEU A 174 7.58 -12.98 3.43
N ALA A 175 7.38 -12.26 2.33
CA ALA A 175 8.28 -11.18 1.91
C ALA A 175 8.43 -10.09 2.99
N LEU A 176 7.35 -9.71 3.67
CA LEU A 176 7.39 -8.76 4.79
C LEU A 176 8.15 -9.33 6.00
N SER A 177 8.04 -10.63 6.27
CA SER A 177 8.84 -11.28 7.33
C SER A 177 10.34 -11.15 7.04
N HIS A 178 10.76 -11.36 5.80
CA HIS A 178 12.16 -11.15 5.40
C HIS A 178 12.60 -9.68 5.48
N LEU A 179 11.68 -8.71 5.23
CA LEU A 179 12.01 -7.29 5.47
C LEU A 179 12.30 -7.02 6.95
N HIS A 180 11.54 -7.62 7.87
CA HIS A 180 11.81 -7.50 9.30
C HIS A 180 13.15 -8.10 9.69
N GLU A 181 13.55 -9.23 9.11
CA GLU A 181 14.87 -9.83 9.33
C GLU A 181 15.98 -8.88 8.86
N LEU A 182 15.86 -8.32 7.64
CA LEU A 182 16.82 -7.35 7.11
C LEU A 182 16.92 -6.07 7.96
N ALA A 183 15.80 -5.56 8.47
CA ALA A 183 15.79 -4.43 9.39
C ALA A 183 16.46 -4.77 10.73
N GLY A 184 16.23 -6.00 11.23
CA GLY A 184 16.91 -6.54 12.41
C GLY A 184 18.43 -6.63 12.22
N ASP A 185 18.88 -7.06 11.06
CA ASP A 185 20.31 -7.15 10.72
C ASP A 185 20.94 -5.75 10.59
N LEU A 186 20.25 -4.79 9.98
CA LEU A 186 20.69 -3.40 9.92
C LEU A 186 20.86 -2.81 11.33
N ASN A 187 19.91 -3.07 12.24
CA ASN A 187 19.99 -2.58 13.61
C ASN A 187 21.16 -3.18 14.41
N LYS A 188 21.59 -4.41 14.07
CA LYS A 188 22.75 -5.07 14.68
C LYS A 188 24.08 -4.71 14.02
N ALA A 189 24.04 -4.20 12.78
CA ALA A 189 25.25 -3.87 12.02
C ALA A 189 26.03 -2.74 12.66
N GLU A 190 27.36 -2.82 12.62
CA GLU A 190 28.26 -1.81 13.17
C GLU A 190 29.19 -1.22 12.09
N GLY A 191 29.55 0.03 12.25
CA GLY A 191 30.56 0.71 11.44
C GLY A 191 30.29 0.59 9.94
N GLY A 192 31.28 0.06 9.19
CA GLY A 192 31.25 -0.05 7.74
C GLY A 192 30.21 -1.05 7.16
N GLN A 193 29.58 -1.87 7.99
CA GLN A 193 28.56 -2.83 7.56
C GLN A 193 27.17 -2.18 7.40
N LYS A 194 26.90 -1.06 8.07
CA LYS A 194 25.60 -0.39 8.06
C LYS A 194 25.13 0.03 6.65
N PRO A 195 25.96 0.64 5.79
CA PRO A 195 25.54 1.03 4.44
C PRO A 195 25.11 -0.17 3.59
N GLU A 196 25.81 -1.29 3.69
CA GLU A 196 25.47 -2.51 2.95
C GLU A 196 24.15 -3.12 3.46
N ALA A 197 24.00 -3.28 4.77
CA ALA A 197 22.77 -3.80 5.38
C ALA A 197 21.56 -2.88 5.08
N GLY A 198 21.74 -1.55 5.14
CA GLY A 198 20.72 -0.59 4.77
C GLY A 198 20.34 -0.65 3.30
N SER A 199 21.31 -0.85 2.42
CA SER A 199 21.07 -0.97 0.99
C SER A 199 20.31 -2.26 0.64
N ARG A 200 20.59 -3.36 1.33
CA ARG A 200 19.82 -4.62 1.19
C ARG A 200 18.37 -4.43 1.61
N LEU A 201 18.11 -3.84 2.79
CA LEU A 201 16.75 -3.54 3.25
C LEU A 201 16.01 -2.64 2.24
N LEU A 202 16.65 -1.57 1.78
CA LEU A 202 16.04 -0.63 0.84
C LEU A 202 15.73 -1.28 -0.50
N SER A 203 16.63 -2.09 -1.06
CA SER A 203 16.42 -2.81 -2.32
C SER A 203 15.27 -3.81 -2.21
N ALA A 204 15.21 -4.57 -1.10
CA ALA A 204 14.14 -5.52 -0.81
C ALA A 204 12.77 -4.82 -0.69
N ALA A 205 12.69 -3.73 0.06
CA ALA A 205 11.47 -2.96 0.25
C ALA A 205 10.95 -2.33 -1.05
N ARG A 206 11.86 -1.87 -1.93
CA ARG A 206 11.52 -1.32 -3.25
C ARG A 206 10.82 -2.31 -4.16
N LEU A 207 11.10 -3.60 -4.07
CA LEU A 207 10.38 -4.65 -4.80
C LEU A 207 8.89 -4.70 -4.41
N LEU A 208 8.57 -4.36 -3.16
CA LEU A 208 7.19 -4.25 -2.65
C LEU A 208 6.60 -2.85 -2.83
N GLY A 209 7.36 -1.90 -3.37
CA GLY A 209 6.98 -0.49 -3.49
C GLY A 209 6.89 0.22 -2.14
N LEU A 210 7.75 -0.17 -1.19
CA LEU A 210 7.90 0.43 0.13
C LEU A 210 9.23 1.18 0.25
N LEU A 211 9.34 2.02 1.28
CA LEU A 211 10.51 2.84 1.61
C LEU A 211 10.94 3.74 0.44
N GLY A 212 9.94 4.36 -0.20
CA GLY A 212 10.11 5.25 -1.35
C GLY A 212 10.64 6.64 -1.01
N GLN A 213 10.51 7.05 0.24
CA GLN A 213 10.84 8.39 0.71
C GLN A 213 12.22 8.45 1.36
N ASP A 214 12.73 9.66 1.54
CA ASP A 214 13.88 9.92 2.40
C ASP A 214 13.47 9.67 3.87
N PRO A 215 14.29 8.96 4.68
CA PRO A 215 13.96 8.68 6.09
C PRO A 215 13.70 9.93 6.94
N GLU A 216 14.44 11.03 6.71
CA GLU A 216 14.19 12.27 7.46
C GLU A 216 12.90 12.94 7.01
N ALA A 217 12.61 12.94 5.69
CA ALA A 217 11.37 13.46 5.15
C ALA A 217 10.14 12.67 5.67
N TRP A 218 10.27 11.34 5.82
CA TRP A 218 9.21 10.50 6.39
C TRP A 218 8.78 10.95 7.78
N PHE A 219 9.75 11.22 8.67
CA PHE A 219 9.47 11.64 10.05
C PHE A 219 9.08 13.10 10.17
N LYS A 220 9.61 13.95 9.31
CA LYS A 220 9.29 15.39 9.32
C LYS A 220 7.92 15.68 8.75
N GLY A 221 7.48 14.91 7.73
CA GLY A 221 6.18 15.12 7.08
C GLY A 221 6.05 16.54 6.50
N GLU A 222 4.85 16.88 6.05
CA GLU A 222 4.52 18.26 5.70
C GLU A 222 4.06 19.02 6.94
N ALA A 223 4.46 20.29 7.05
CA ALA A 223 3.97 21.16 8.11
C ALA A 223 2.45 21.35 7.95
N SER A 224 1.69 21.10 9.02
CA SER A 224 0.27 21.43 9.02
C SER A 224 0.07 22.93 8.82
N GLU A 225 -1.06 23.31 8.24
CA GLU A 225 -1.40 24.73 8.01
C GLU A 225 -1.35 25.50 9.35
N GLY A 226 -0.43 26.46 9.45
CA GLY A 226 -0.17 27.21 10.70
C GLY A 226 0.76 26.54 11.70
N GLY A 227 1.32 25.34 11.40
CA GLY A 227 2.34 24.69 12.22
C GLY A 227 3.72 25.32 12.10
N LEU A 228 4.63 24.94 13.01
CA LEU A 228 6.03 25.39 12.97
C LEU A 228 6.73 24.82 11.72
N ASP A 229 7.50 25.65 11.04
CA ASP A 229 8.40 25.19 9.98
C ASP A 229 9.64 24.48 10.55
N ASP A 230 10.29 23.68 9.72
CA ASP A 230 11.46 22.87 10.13
C ASP A 230 12.60 23.74 10.67
N ALA A 231 12.84 24.91 10.07
CA ALA A 231 13.89 25.81 10.51
C ALA A 231 13.64 26.37 11.92
N THR A 232 12.39 26.69 12.23
CA THR A 232 11.99 27.13 13.56
C THR A 232 12.11 26.01 14.59
N ILE A 233 11.75 24.78 14.24
CA ILE A 233 11.90 23.60 15.10
C ILE A 233 13.38 23.33 15.36
N ASP A 234 14.22 23.32 14.34
CA ASP A 234 15.65 23.08 14.46
C ASP A 234 16.33 24.18 15.32
N ALA A 235 15.90 25.46 15.19
CA ALA A 235 16.39 26.55 16.01
C ALA A 235 16.04 26.38 17.51
N LEU A 236 14.81 25.93 17.82
CA LEU A 236 14.36 25.64 19.19
C LEU A 236 15.12 24.46 19.79
N ILE A 237 15.41 23.43 19.00
CA ILE A 237 16.23 22.30 19.44
C ILE A 237 17.65 22.76 19.75
N ALA A 238 18.26 23.55 18.88
CA ALA A 238 19.58 24.10 19.14
C ALA A 238 19.62 25.04 20.36
N GLU A 239 18.55 25.78 20.68
CA GLU A 239 18.41 26.53 21.91
C GLU A 239 18.31 25.59 23.12
N ARG A 240 17.48 24.54 23.04
CA ARG A 240 17.33 23.53 24.10
C ARG A 240 18.66 22.85 24.42
N ASP A 241 19.44 22.47 23.44
CA ASP A 241 20.74 21.81 23.66
C ASP A 241 21.72 22.75 24.34
N ARG A 242 21.80 24.03 23.94
CA ARG A 242 22.62 25.07 24.60
C ARG A 242 22.18 25.29 26.05
N THR A 243 20.89 25.36 26.35
CA THR A 243 20.38 25.54 27.73
C THR A 243 20.73 24.34 28.62
N ARG A 244 20.69 23.11 28.07
CA ARG A 244 21.11 21.89 28.80
C ARG A 244 22.61 21.88 29.10
N GLU A 245 23.44 22.30 28.15
CA GLU A 245 24.89 22.48 28.38
C GLU A 245 25.18 23.50 29.49
N ASN A 246 24.41 24.60 29.54
CA ASN A 246 24.48 25.63 30.54
C ASN A 246 23.83 25.25 31.91
N LYS A 247 23.24 24.04 32.01
CA LYS A 247 22.46 23.54 33.17
C LYS A 247 21.20 24.35 33.48
N GLU A 248 20.64 25.02 32.47
CA GLU A 248 19.38 25.77 32.55
C GLU A 248 18.19 24.82 32.21
N PHE A 249 18.05 23.75 32.98
CA PHE A 249 17.15 22.64 32.69
C PHE A 249 15.69 23.08 32.54
N LYS A 250 15.25 24.07 33.35
CA LYS A 250 13.88 24.58 33.28
C LYS A 250 13.53 25.12 31.90
N ARG A 251 14.45 25.87 31.27
CA ARG A 251 14.24 26.41 29.91
C ARG A 251 14.24 25.29 28.85
N GLY A 252 15.12 24.31 29.04
CA GLY A 252 15.12 23.11 28.14
C GLY A 252 13.83 22.32 28.20
N ASP A 253 13.20 22.19 29.37
CA ASP A 253 11.90 21.51 29.51
C ASP A 253 10.77 22.37 28.94
N GLU A 254 10.76 23.68 29.12
CA GLU A 254 9.79 24.59 28.50
C GLU A 254 9.78 24.47 26.95
N ILE A 255 10.98 24.41 26.35
CA ILE A 255 11.08 24.23 24.87
C ILE A 255 10.51 22.89 24.43
N ARG A 256 10.82 21.82 25.18
CA ARG A 256 10.28 20.50 24.88
C ARG A 256 8.76 20.48 24.95
N ASP A 257 8.19 21.04 26.01
CA ASP A 257 6.73 21.10 26.22
C ASP A 257 6.06 21.98 25.14
N GLN A 258 6.71 23.07 24.73
CA GLN A 258 6.25 23.92 23.61
C GLN A 258 6.19 23.14 22.29
N LEU A 259 7.22 22.39 21.97
CA LEU A 259 7.28 21.57 20.74
C LEU A 259 6.26 20.44 20.80
N GLU A 260 6.13 19.77 21.92
CA GLU A 260 5.15 18.69 22.09
C GLU A 260 3.70 19.19 21.95
N ALA A 261 3.39 20.39 22.48
CA ALA A 261 2.10 21.04 22.30
C ALA A 261 1.78 21.37 20.82
N GLN A 262 2.80 21.50 19.98
CA GLN A 262 2.68 21.70 18.52
C GLN A 262 2.76 20.37 17.74
N GLY A 263 2.66 19.23 18.43
CA GLY A 263 2.73 17.90 17.79
C GLY A 263 4.12 17.47 17.37
N ILE A 264 5.18 18.10 17.88
CA ILE A 264 6.56 17.73 17.59
C ILE A 264 7.12 16.89 18.73
N LEU A 265 7.57 15.68 18.43
CA LEU A 265 8.22 14.77 19.38
C LEU A 265 9.73 14.81 19.21
N LEU A 266 10.45 15.03 20.31
CA LEU A 266 11.90 15.00 20.34
C LEU A 266 12.42 13.60 20.71
N GLU A 267 13.46 13.17 20.01
CA GLU A 267 14.17 11.90 20.24
C GLU A 267 15.65 12.21 20.53
N ASP A 268 16.04 12.11 21.81
CA ASP A 268 17.43 12.33 22.22
C ASP A 268 18.28 11.09 21.91
N GLY A 269 19.32 11.22 21.12
CA GLY A 269 20.25 10.17 20.74
C GLY A 269 21.73 10.53 20.99
N ALA A 270 22.61 9.54 20.80
CA ALA A 270 24.05 9.72 20.98
C ALA A 270 24.69 10.73 20.01
N GLN A 271 24.02 11.02 18.90
CA GLN A 271 24.48 11.94 17.84
C GLN A 271 23.76 13.29 17.88
N GLY A 272 22.93 13.54 18.89
CA GLY A 272 22.13 14.75 19.05
C GLY A 272 20.63 14.46 19.18
N THR A 273 19.84 15.54 19.22
CA THR A 273 18.39 15.47 19.27
C THR A 273 17.81 15.47 17.86
N THR A 274 17.02 14.45 17.54
CA THR A 274 16.19 14.41 16.32
C THR A 274 14.73 14.63 16.68
N TRP A 275 13.88 14.85 15.70
CA TRP A 275 12.47 15.10 15.94
C TRP A 275 11.57 14.50 14.85
N LYS A 276 10.29 14.34 15.21
CA LYS A 276 9.24 13.90 14.27
C LYS A 276 7.93 14.60 14.56
N ARG A 277 7.08 14.75 13.55
CA ARG A 277 5.68 15.15 13.72
C ARG A 277 4.82 13.95 14.14
N LYS A 278 3.82 14.21 15.00
CA LYS A 278 2.85 13.18 15.44
C LYS A 278 1.98 12.69 14.30
#